data_b07fd4658bcdb3c51933c0f0b4e95d6d
#
_entry.id   b07fd4658bcdb3c51933c0f0b4e95d6d
#
_cell.length_a   1.000
_cell.length_b   1.000
_cell.length_c   1.000
_cell.angle_alpha   90.00
_cell.angle_beta   90.00
_cell.angle_gamma   90.00
#
_symmetry.space_group_name_H-M   'P 1'
#
loop_
_entity.id
_entity.type
_entity.pdbx_description
1 polymer ?
#
loop_
_entity_poly.entity_id
_entity_poly.type
_entity_poly.pdbx_seq_one_letter_code
_entity_poly.pdbx_strand_id
1 'polypeptide(L)'
;IKLVDGDVFQESNLNRQLMTSKANIGEVKTEVLKRRLLEVSDAKVDTINAYIDEYFKLKNYDYVVDCIDSLNSKFELVKKAHEKNIPIISSLGTARRLSCMNIKRTTLDKTQNDPLAKAFRTLVKKNNYRKKINVVYVDTPAIKSQKLGSSIFTVGSVGLFIASEVFNDLLKEC
;
A
#
# COMPACT_ATOMS: atom_id res chain seq x y z
N ILE A 1 -7.82 -10.93 -9.49
CA ILE A 1 -6.89 -10.13 -8.68
C ILE A 1 -5.50 -10.19 -9.31
N LYS A 2 -4.77 -9.07 -9.33
CA LYS A 2 -3.37 -9.02 -9.75
C LYS A 2 -2.51 -8.59 -8.55
N LEU A 3 -1.51 -9.40 -8.18
CA LEU A 3 -0.54 -9.10 -7.14
C LEU A 3 0.80 -8.73 -7.77
N VAL A 4 1.40 -7.63 -7.32
CA VAL A 4 2.71 -7.15 -7.80
C VAL A 4 3.59 -6.83 -6.60
N ASP A 5 4.70 -7.52 -6.44
CA ASP A 5 5.72 -7.28 -5.40
C ASP A 5 7.02 -7.95 -5.86
N GLY A 6 8.15 -7.27 -5.74
CA GLY A 6 9.46 -7.79 -6.13
C GLY A 6 10.22 -8.48 -4.99
N ASP A 7 9.63 -8.53 -3.79
CA ASP A 7 10.31 -9.03 -2.60
C ASP A 7 10.04 -10.52 -2.31
N VAL A 8 10.93 -11.07 -1.49
CA VAL A 8 10.70 -12.31 -0.76
C VAL A 8 10.38 -12.02 0.71
N PHE A 9 9.75 -12.95 1.41
CA PHE A 9 9.56 -12.84 2.84
C PHE A 9 10.90 -12.97 3.58
N GLN A 10 11.11 -12.08 4.56
CA GLN A 10 12.29 -12.02 5.40
C GLN A 10 11.90 -12.14 6.88
N GLU A 11 12.82 -12.59 7.71
CA GLU A 11 12.63 -12.69 9.16
C GLU A 11 12.18 -11.35 9.78
N SER A 12 12.73 -10.24 9.28
CA SER A 12 12.35 -8.88 9.68
C SER A 12 10.89 -8.50 9.39
N ASN A 13 10.17 -9.30 8.61
CA ASN A 13 8.75 -9.08 8.29
C ASN A 13 7.79 -9.72 9.31
N LEU A 14 8.26 -10.69 10.11
CA LEU A 14 7.46 -11.47 11.07
C LEU A 14 6.68 -10.60 12.06
N ASN A 15 7.18 -9.43 12.39
CA ASN A 15 6.57 -8.54 13.38
C ASN A 15 5.35 -7.75 12.88
N ARG A 16 5.11 -7.72 11.54
CA ARG A 16 4.08 -6.82 10.98
C ARG A 16 3.36 -7.32 9.72
N GLN A 17 3.87 -8.31 9.03
CA GLN A 17 3.25 -8.84 7.81
C GLN A 17 2.55 -10.16 8.13
N LEU A 18 1.20 -10.18 8.11
CA LEU A 18 0.37 -11.33 8.49
C LEU A 18 0.69 -12.63 7.74
N MET A 19 1.12 -12.49 6.49
CA MET A 19 1.43 -13.65 5.65
C MET A 19 2.83 -14.20 5.89
N THR A 20 3.68 -13.51 6.67
CA THR A 20 5.03 -14.00 7.00
C THR A 20 4.96 -15.03 8.12
N SER A 21 5.56 -16.17 7.90
CA SER A 21 5.78 -17.22 8.90
C SER A 21 7.22 -17.72 8.80
N LYS A 22 7.70 -18.42 9.84
CA LYS A 22 9.03 -19.06 9.77
C LYS A 22 9.16 -20.06 8.61
N ALA A 23 8.05 -20.67 8.19
CA ALA A 23 8.02 -21.66 7.13
C ALA A 23 8.13 -21.06 5.72
N ASN A 24 7.79 -19.78 5.54
CA ASN A 24 7.81 -19.14 4.21
C ASN A 24 8.87 -18.04 4.06
N ILE A 25 9.83 -17.95 4.99
CA ILE A 25 10.98 -17.06 4.82
C ILE A 25 11.77 -17.48 3.58
N GLY A 26 12.07 -16.51 2.70
CA GLY A 26 12.73 -16.74 1.41
C GLY A 26 11.77 -16.97 0.24
N GLU A 27 10.49 -17.26 0.48
CA GLU A 27 9.51 -17.39 -0.60
C GLU A 27 9.07 -16.02 -1.16
N VAL A 28 8.74 -15.99 -2.44
CA VAL A 28 8.22 -14.81 -3.14
C VAL A 28 6.89 -14.39 -2.53
N LYS A 29 6.77 -13.13 -2.12
CA LYS A 29 5.59 -12.61 -1.41
C LYS A 29 4.30 -12.82 -2.20
N THR A 30 4.31 -12.52 -3.50
CA THR A 30 3.12 -12.64 -4.35
C THR A 30 2.63 -14.08 -4.47
N GLU A 31 3.54 -15.06 -4.50
CA GLU A 31 3.17 -16.49 -4.60
C GLU A 31 2.56 -17.02 -3.29
N VAL A 32 3.08 -16.60 -2.15
CA VAL A 32 2.50 -16.94 -0.84
C VAL A 32 1.09 -16.35 -0.70
N LEU A 33 0.92 -15.07 -1.07
CA LEU A 33 -0.38 -14.42 -1.05
C LEU A 33 -1.36 -15.10 -2.01
N LYS A 34 -0.94 -15.44 -3.21
CA LYS A 34 -1.76 -16.17 -4.18
C LYS A 34 -2.25 -17.50 -3.60
N ARG A 35 -1.35 -18.28 -3.03
CA ARG A 35 -1.67 -19.57 -2.39
C ARG A 35 -2.76 -19.38 -1.32
N ARG A 36 -2.58 -18.38 -0.45
CA ARG A 36 -3.54 -18.08 0.62
C ARG A 36 -4.90 -17.61 0.08
N LEU A 37 -4.93 -16.81 -0.95
CA LEU A 37 -6.19 -16.37 -1.57
C LEU A 37 -6.97 -17.52 -2.19
N LEU A 38 -6.28 -18.48 -2.82
CA LEU A 38 -6.90 -19.66 -3.44
C LEU A 38 -7.39 -20.69 -2.41
N GLU A 39 -6.89 -20.65 -1.16
CA GLU A 39 -7.46 -21.45 -0.07
C GLU A 39 -8.84 -20.98 0.40
N VAL A 40 -9.19 -19.71 0.17
CA VAL A 40 -10.39 -19.08 0.70
C VAL A 40 -11.34 -18.56 -0.38
N SER A 41 -10.96 -18.65 -1.66
CA SER A 41 -11.79 -18.16 -2.77
C SER A 41 -11.44 -18.82 -4.09
N ASP A 42 -12.40 -18.86 -5.02
CA ASP A 42 -12.22 -19.29 -6.40
C ASP A 42 -11.80 -18.13 -7.33
N ALA A 43 -11.28 -17.05 -6.78
CA ALA A 43 -10.88 -15.88 -7.55
C ALA A 43 -9.69 -16.20 -8.47
N LYS A 44 -9.74 -15.66 -9.70
CA LYS A 44 -8.56 -15.68 -10.57
C LYS A 44 -7.48 -14.75 -10.00
N VAL A 45 -6.35 -15.30 -9.60
CA VAL A 45 -5.21 -14.57 -9.03
C VAL A 45 -3.98 -14.75 -9.92
N ASP A 46 -3.48 -13.64 -10.45
CA ASP A 46 -2.22 -13.58 -11.20
C ASP A 46 -1.16 -12.83 -10.38
N THR A 47 0.10 -13.18 -10.58
CA THR A 47 1.25 -12.60 -9.89
C THR A 47 2.25 -11.98 -10.85
N ILE A 48 2.94 -10.96 -10.41
CA ILE A 48 4.12 -10.40 -11.07
C ILE A 48 5.18 -10.19 -9.97
N ASN A 49 6.29 -10.91 -10.07
CA ASN A 49 7.44 -10.70 -9.21
C ASN A 49 8.33 -9.60 -9.81
N ALA A 50 7.98 -8.35 -9.53
CA ALA A 50 8.72 -7.18 -10.02
C ALA A 50 8.43 -5.95 -9.15
N TYR A 51 9.35 -4.99 -9.19
CA TYR A 51 9.12 -3.64 -8.65
C TYR A 51 8.43 -2.75 -9.68
N ILE A 52 7.67 -1.77 -9.17
CA ILE A 52 7.06 -0.75 -10.02
C ILE A 52 8.10 0.34 -10.31
N ASP A 53 8.35 0.57 -11.58
CA ASP A 53 9.23 1.60 -12.10
C ASP A 53 8.57 2.35 -13.28
N GLU A 54 9.35 3.20 -13.94
CA GLU A 54 8.90 3.95 -15.13
C GLU A 54 8.53 3.05 -16.32
N TYR A 55 9.11 1.87 -16.44
CA TYR A 55 8.85 0.90 -17.51
C TYR A 55 7.68 -0.02 -17.23
N PHE A 56 7.21 -0.10 -15.99
CA PHE A 56 6.09 -0.95 -15.61
C PHE A 56 4.83 -0.58 -16.39
N LYS A 57 4.25 -1.55 -17.08
CA LYS A 57 3.03 -1.36 -17.88
C LYS A 57 1.79 -1.72 -17.07
N LEU A 58 1.14 -0.69 -16.51
CA LEU A 58 -0.15 -0.87 -15.86
C LEU A 58 -1.21 -1.24 -16.92
N LYS A 59 -1.90 -2.37 -16.74
CA LYS A 59 -3.06 -2.75 -17.57
C LYS A 59 -4.30 -2.01 -17.10
N ASN A 60 -5.43 -2.23 -17.73
CA ASN A 60 -6.72 -1.72 -17.26
C ASN A 60 -7.22 -2.60 -16.12
N TYR A 61 -7.56 -1.97 -15.01
CA TYR A 61 -8.12 -2.57 -13.81
C TYR A 61 -9.27 -1.69 -13.31
N ASP A 62 -10.18 -2.27 -12.56
CA ASP A 62 -11.30 -1.54 -11.95
C ASP A 62 -10.79 -0.66 -10.79
N TYR A 63 -9.74 -1.07 -10.11
CA TYR A 63 -9.16 -0.35 -8.98
C TYR A 63 -7.68 -0.70 -8.77
N VAL A 64 -6.89 0.25 -8.28
CA VAL A 64 -5.49 0.05 -7.90
C VAL A 64 -5.31 0.34 -6.41
N VAL A 65 -4.69 -0.60 -5.70
CA VAL A 65 -4.27 -0.41 -4.30
C VAL A 65 -2.76 -0.31 -4.25
N ASP A 66 -2.26 0.81 -3.75
CA ASP A 66 -0.84 1.09 -3.61
C ASP A 66 -0.40 0.96 -2.14
N CYS A 67 0.33 -0.11 -1.83
CA CYS A 67 0.96 -0.35 -0.54
C CYS A 67 2.50 -0.28 -0.58
N ILE A 68 3.06 0.39 -1.59
CA ILE A 68 4.49 0.52 -1.82
C ILE A 68 5.09 1.52 -0.82
N ASP A 69 6.26 1.24 -0.27
CA ASP A 69 7.00 2.15 0.63
C ASP A 69 8.00 3.05 -0.11
N SER A 70 8.52 2.62 -1.27
CA SER A 70 9.36 3.43 -2.14
C SER A 70 8.59 4.59 -2.75
N LEU A 71 9.02 5.83 -2.46
CA LEU A 71 8.34 7.05 -2.93
C LEU A 71 8.31 7.16 -4.47
N ASN A 72 9.39 6.77 -5.14
CA ASN A 72 9.46 6.85 -6.60
C ASN A 72 8.49 5.84 -7.23
N SER A 73 8.53 4.59 -6.83
CA SER A 73 7.62 3.54 -7.31
C SER A 73 6.15 3.87 -7.03
N LYS A 74 5.87 4.39 -5.83
CA LYS A 74 4.54 4.88 -5.45
C LYS A 74 4.06 5.99 -6.39
N PHE A 75 4.91 6.96 -6.68
CA PHE A 75 4.57 8.07 -7.56
C PHE A 75 4.36 7.62 -9.01
N GLU A 76 5.21 6.71 -9.51
CA GLU A 76 5.04 6.12 -10.84
C GLU A 76 3.70 5.38 -10.97
N LEU A 77 3.33 4.57 -9.97
CA LEU A 77 2.06 3.86 -9.97
C LEU A 77 0.86 4.82 -9.98
N VAL A 78 0.92 5.88 -9.15
CA VAL A 78 -0.12 6.92 -9.11
C VAL A 78 -0.28 7.62 -10.46
N LYS A 79 0.83 8.00 -11.12
CA LYS A 79 0.79 8.62 -12.44
C LYS A 79 0.11 7.71 -13.45
N LYS A 80 0.57 6.45 -13.54
CA LYS A 80 0.04 5.46 -14.49
C LYS A 80 -1.46 5.16 -14.27
N ALA A 81 -1.91 5.09 -13.02
CA ALA A 81 -3.31 4.91 -12.71
C ALA A 81 -4.15 6.12 -13.17
N HIS A 82 -3.69 7.33 -12.86
CA HIS A 82 -4.38 8.57 -13.27
C HIS A 82 -4.37 8.83 -14.77
N GLU A 83 -3.32 8.41 -15.49
CA GLU A 83 -3.26 8.47 -16.97
C GLU A 83 -4.34 7.59 -17.61
N LYS A 84 -4.64 6.46 -16.98
CA LYS A 84 -5.66 5.51 -17.43
C LYS A 84 -7.04 5.75 -16.83
N ASN A 85 -7.20 6.79 -16.00
CA ASN A 85 -8.43 7.06 -15.25
C ASN A 85 -8.87 5.89 -14.35
N ILE A 86 -7.92 5.13 -13.81
CA ILE A 86 -8.19 4.04 -12.88
C ILE A 86 -8.22 4.60 -11.45
N PRO A 87 -9.25 4.34 -10.66
CA PRO A 87 -9.27 4.70 -9.25
C PRO A 87 -8.07 4.11 -8.52
N ILE A 88 -7.43 4.92 -7.68
CA ILE A 88 -6.28 4.48 -6.88
C ILE A 88 -6.37 5.02 -5.46
N ILE A 89 -5.99 4.18 -4.51
CA ILE A 89 -5.80 4.53 -3.11
C ILE A 89 -4.40 4.11 -2.65
N SER A 90 -3.66 5.03 -2.01
CA SER A 90 -2.28 4.79 -1.57
C SER A 90 -2.20 4.72 -0.04
N SER A 91 -1.57 3.67 0.48
CA SER A 91 -1.18 3.58 1.88
C SER A 91 0.00 4.48 2.17
N LEU A 92 -0.03 5.20 3.29
CA LEU A 92 1.10 6.00 3.78
C LEU A 92 1.80 5.35 4.97
N GLY A 93 2.62 6.12 5.71
CA GLY A 93 3.48 5.60 6.75
C GLY A 93 2.73 5.05 7.96
N THR A 94 3.03 3.82 8.34
CA THR A 94 2.51 3.13 9.52
C THR A 94 3.57 2.92 10.61
N ALA A 95 4.82 3.21 10.30
CA ALA A 95 5.93 3.04 11.25
C ALA A 95 5.84 4.02 12.43
N ARG A 96 6.35 3.58 13.58
CA ARG A 96 6.38 4.35 14.83
C ARG A 96 4.99 4.77 15.33
N ARG A 97 3.96 3.97 15.05
CA ARG A 97 2.60 4.16 15.57
C ARG A 97 2.29 3.06 16.56
N LEU A 98 1.82 3.42 17.76
CA LEU A 98 1.38 2.46 18.77
C LEU A 98 -0.12 2.15 18.67
N SER A 99 -0.88 3.07 18.13
CA SER A 99 -2.33 2.95 18.03
C SER A 99 -2.76 2.77 16.58
N CYS A 100 -3.69 1.88 16.35
CA CYS A 100 -4.43 1.74 15.11
C CYS A 100 -5.66 2.65 15.02
N MET A 101 -5.89 3.45 16.05
CA MET A 101 -6.97 4.45 16.06
C MET A 101 -6.65 5.61 15.11
N ASN A 102 -7.70 6.30 14.66
CA ASN A 102 -7.57 7.45 13.75
C ASN A 102 -6.96 7.12 12.38
N ILE A 103 -7.23 5.93 11.85
CA ILE A 103 -7.00 5.65 10.44
C ILE A 103 -7.99 6.46 9.63
N LYS A 104 -7.51 7.20 8.63
CA LYS A 104 -8.32 8.10 7.82
C LYS A 104 -8.02 7.95 6.34
N ARG A 105 -9.08 8.00 5.53
CA ARG A 105 -8.99 8.26 4.10
C ARG A 105 -9.10 9.77 3.84
N THR A 106 -8.21 10.31 3.03
CA THR A 106 -8.18 11.71 2.64
C THR A 106 -7.39 11.91 1.34
N THR A 107 -7.09 13.15 0.97
CA THR A 107 -6.13 13.46 -0.10
C THR A 107 -4.76 13.80 0.48
N LEU A 108 -3.70 13.53 -0.28
CA LEU A 108 -2.31 13.68 0.17
C LEU A 108 -1.99 15.08 0.71
N ASP A 109 -2.57 16.12 0.11
CA ASP A 109 -2.40 17.53 0.52
C ASP A 109 -2.97 17.82 1.91
N LYS A 110 -3.98 17.06 2.36
CA LYS A 110 -4.64 17.22 3.66
C LYS A 110 -4.04 16.40 4.79
N THR A 111 -3.02 15.59 4.50
CA THR A 111 -2.39 14.72 5.51
C THR A 111 -1.54 15.51 6.51
N GLN A 112 -1.52 15.05 7.75
CA GLN A 112 -0.75 15.64 8.86
C GLN A 112 0.04 14.55 9.59
N ASN A 113 1.05 14.95 10.38
CA ASN A 113 1.78 14.07 11.29
C ASN A 113 2.44 12.82 10.68
N ASP A 114 2.59 12.75 9.35
CA ASP A 114 3.16 11.61 8.66
C ASP A 114 4.41 12.01 7.87
N PRO A 115 5.61 11.51 8.24
CA PRO A 115 6.86 11.81 7.54
C PRO A 115 6.88 11.32 6.09
N LEU A 116 6.30 10.15 5.80
CA LEU A 116 6.21 9.61 4.44
C LEU A 116 5.32 10.49 3.57
N ALA A 117 4.16 10.90 4.10
CA ALA A 117 3.27 11.83 3.43
C ALA A 117 3.96 13.18 3.13
N LYS A 118 4.74 13.71 4.08
CA LYS A 118 5.53 14.93 3.88
C LYS A 118 6.52 14.78 2.74
N ALA A 119 7.28 13.69 2.72
CA ALA A 119 8.23 13.40 1.66
C ALA A 119 7.53 13.19 0.31
N PHE A 120 6.39 12.50 0.29
CA PHE A 120 5.60 12.30 -0.92
C PHE A 120 5.02 13.60 -1.47
N ARG A 121 4.48 14.49 -0.64
CA ARG A 121 4.07 15.85 -1.06
C ARG A 121 5.21 16.63 -1.69
N THR A 122 6.42 16.53 -1.13
CA THR A 122 7.62 17.19 -1.69
C THR A 122 7.96 16.64 -3.08
N LEU A 123 7.92 15.33 -3.26
CA LEU A 123 8.15 14.69 -4.56
C LEU A 123 7.10 15.10 -5.60
N VAL A 124 5.82 15.06 -5.23
CA VAL A 124 4.68 15.47 -6.07
C VAL A 124 4.83 16.92 -6.51
N LYS A 125 5.17 17.84 -5.58
CA LYS A 125 5.41 19.25 -5.87
C LYS A 125 6.60 19.47 -6.80
N LYS A 126 7.72 18.76 -6.56
CA LYS A 126 8.92 18.83 -7.41
C LYS A 126 8.63 18.47 -8.87
N ASN A 127 7.70 17.54 -9.08
CA ASN A 127 7.28 17.09 -10.41
C ASN A 127 6.10 17.91 -10.99
N ASN A 128 5.71 19.01 -10.38
CA ASN A 128 4.58 19.85 -10.80
C ASN A 128 3.26 19.07 -10.99
N TYR A 129 3.09 17.98 -10.27
CA TYR A 129 1.91 17.14 -10.39
C TYR A 129 0.72 17.72 -9.63
N ARG A 130 -0.43 17.91 -10.30
CA ARG A 130 -1.57 18.65 -9.77
C ARG A 130 -2.82 17.83 -9.46
N LYS A 131 -2.86 16.56 -9.90
CA LYS A 131 -4.02 15.70 -9.63
C LYS A 131 -4.06 15.34 -8.14
N LYS A 132 -5.27 15.24 -7.58
CA LYS A 132 -5.48 14.80 -6.19
C LYS A 132 -5.12 13.33 -6.07
N ILE A 133 -4.43 12.96 -4.99
CA ILE A 133 -4.02 11.60 -4.69
C ILE A 133 -4.76 11.15 -3.44
N ASN A 134 -5.62 10.14 -3.56
CA ASN A 134 -6.32 9.54 -2.43
C ASN A 134 -5.36 8.68 -1.61
N VAL A 135 -5.37 8.88 -0.30
CA VAL A 135 -4.48 8.19 0.61
C VAL A 135 -5.19 7.71 1.86
N VAL A 136 -4.65 6.67 2.46
CA VAL A 136 -4.99 6.24 3.82
C VAL A 136 -3.76 6.39 4.70
N TYR A 137 -3.94 6.96 5.87
CA TYR A 137 -2.87 7.20 6.83
C TYR A 137 -3.39 7.13 8.27
N VAL A 138 -2.47 7.02 9.21
CA VAL A 138 -2.78 7.08 10.64
C VAL A 138 -2.53 8.50 11.15
N ASP A 139 -3.61 9.21 11.51
CA ASP A 139 -3.53 10.60 11.97
C ASP A 139 -3.21 10.68 13.48
N THR A 140 -2.07 10.12 13.84
CA THR A 140 -1.49 10.25 15.19
C THR A 140 -0.01 10.61 15.04
N PRO A 141 0.58 11.35 15.97
CA PRO A 141 2.01 11.61 15.95
C PRO A 141 2.84 10.32 16.00
N ALA A 142 3.91 10.27 15.21
CA ALA A 142 4.88 9.20 15.31
C ALA A 142 5.67 9.32 16.61
N ILE A 143 5.95 8.19 17.26
CA ILE A 143 6.80 8.16 18.45
C ILE A 143 8.22 8.61 18.09
N LYS A 144 8.80 9.45 18.92
CA LYS A 144 10.22 9.82 18.81
C LYS A 144 11.06 8.61 19.21
N SER A 145 11.70 7.97 18.25
CA SER A 145 12.59 6.82 18.46
C SER A 145 13.72 6.85 17.45
N GLN A 146 14.91 6.43 17.87
CA GLN A 146 16.05 6.25 16.96
C GLN A 146 15.85 5.03 16.06
N LYS A 147 15.11 4.00 16.52
CA LYS A 147 14.84 2.79 15.75
C LYS A 147 13.51 2.93 15.00
N LEU A 148 13.50 2.51 13.74
CA LEU A 148 12.28 2.35 12.97
C LEU A 148 11.60 1.05 13.40
N GLY A 149 10.40 1.15 13.95
CA GLY A 149 9.59 0.01 14.36
C GLY A 149 8.20 0.08 13.74
N SER A 150 7.61 -1.06 13.49
CA SER A 150 6.22 -1.21 13.06
C SER A 150 5.58 -2.36 13.82
N SER A 151 4.27 -2.30 14.02
CA SER A 151 3.51 -3.37 14.63
C SER A 151 2.43 -3.88 13.69
N ILE A 152 2.07 -5.15 13.85
CA ILE A 152 0.98 -5.77 13.10
C ILE A 152 -0.35 -5.04 13.37
N PHE A 153 -0.57 -4.52 14.57
CA PHE A 153 -1.79 -3.81 14.94
C PHE A 153 -2.04 -2.61 14.02
N THR A 154 -1.01 -1.83 13.72
CA THR A 154 -1.14 -0.65 12.86
C THR A 154 -1.14 -1.02 11.39
N VAL A 155 -0.19 -1.84 10.96
CA VAL A 155 -0.04 -2.23 9.54
C VAL A 155 -1.25 -3.04 9.08
N GLY A 156 -1.67 -4.04 9.86
CA GLY A 156 -2.81 -4.89 9.55
C GLY A 156 -4.13 -4.10 9.53
N SER A 157 -4.35 -3.21 10.52
CA SER A 157 -5.57 -2.37 10.56
C SER A 157 -5.65 -1.42 9.38
N VAL A 158 -4.54 -0.82 8.95
CA VAL A 158 -4.52 0.03 7.74
C VAL A 158 -4.84 -0.80 6.50
N GLY A 159 -4.30 -2.01 6.38
CA GLY A 159 -4.62 -2.92 5.27
C GLY A 159 -6.10 -3.28 5.20
N LEU A 160 -6.71 -3.66 6.34
CA LEU A 160 -8.14 -3.96 6.44
C LEU A 160 -9.01 -2.73 6.15
N PHE A 161 -8.61 -1.55 6.64
CA PHE A 161 -9.31 -0.30 6.35
C PHE A 161 -9.31 0.01 4.86
N ILE A 162 -8.15 -0.10 4.19
CA ILE A 162 -8.04 0.10 2.73
C ILE A 162 -8.93 -0.89 1.98
N ALA A 163 -8.92 -2.17 2.37
CA ALA A 163 -9.76 -3.18 1.75
C ALA A 163 -11.26 -2.83 1.85
N SER A 164 -11.72 -2.35 3.03
CA SER A 164 -13.07 -1.87 3.24
C SER A 164 -13.42 -0.66 2.37
N GLU A 165 -12.52 0.31 2.25
CA GLU A 165 -12.72 1.50 1.42
C GLU A 165 -12.86 1.14 -0.08
N VAL A 166 -11.98 0.24 -0.58
CA VAL A 166 -12.03 -0.25 -1.96
C VAL A 166 -13.32 -1.03 -2.22
N PHE A 167 -13.72 -1.90 -1.30
CA PHE A 167 -14.97 -2.65 -1.39
C PHE A 167 -16.17 -1.70 -1.50
N ASN A 168 -16.25 -0.69 -0.64
CA ASN A 168 -17.32 0.31 -0.67
C ASN A 168 -17.30 1.17 -1.95
N ASP A 169 -16.14 1.50 -2.48
CA ASP A 169 -16.03 2.25 -3.73
C ASP A 169 -16.55 1.41 -4.91
N LEU A 170 -16.14 0.14 -5.01
CA LEU A 170 -16.59 -0.76 -6.08
C LEU A 170 -18.10 -1.05 -6.02
N LEU A 171 -18.70 -1.13 -4.83
CA LEU A 171 -20.15 -1.30 -4.68
C LEU A 171 -20.97 -0.11 -5.17
N LYS A 172 -20.41 1.10 -5.16
CA LYS A 172 -21.12 2.30 -5.64
C LYS A 172 -21.16 2.39 -7.17
N GLU A 173 -20.29 1.66 -7.84
CA GLU A 173 -20.22 1.59 -9.31
C GLU A 173 -21.06 0.45 -9.91
N CYS A 174 -21.63 -0.43 -9.05
CA CYS A 174 -22.58 -1.47 -9.43
C CYS A 174 -24.01 -0.96 -9.35
#